data_c25e50b241cb6c8b8f2b2e768244fbb8
#
_entry.id   c25e50b241cb6c8b8f2b2e768244fbb8
#
_cell.length_a   1.000
_cell.length_b   1.000
_cell.length_c   1.000
_cell.angle_alpha   90.00
_cell.angle_beta   90.00
_cell.angle_gamma   90.00
#
_symmetry.space_group_name_H-M   'P 1'
#
loop_
_entity.id
_entity.type
_entity.pdbx_description
1 polymer ?
#
loop_
_entity_poly.entity_id
_entity_poly.type
_entity_poly.pdbx_seq_one_letter_code
_entity_poly.pdbx_strand_id
1 'polypeptide(L)'
;MKNFLAVDTSNEYLTVVACKDGVVESEFIENCSMRHSITLMNAIDNLLTKTGWTLSDFDFFSAVVGAGSFTGIRIGISAIKGFCLALNKPALPITSFDVSAYNSVRERGKKLCLVDALHDAYYVCGYDGETIVYPPEYITETQVLTLKEQGYSLCSCSALPISEKTEVERCDPVQGLVNAVQSLACKEKFGELTALYVRKSSAELNLK
;
A
#
# COMPACT_ATOMS: atom_id res chain seq x y z
N MET A 1 9.25 20.02 -1.15
CA MET A 1 8.70 18.63 -1.12
C MET A 1 9.55 17.85 -2.09
N LYS A 2 9.94 16.58 -1.78
CA LYS A 2 10.72 15.76 -2.73
C LYS A 2 9.79 15.27 -3.85
N ASN A 3 10.31 15.20 -5.07
CA ASN A 3 9.59 14.66 -6.21
C ASN A 3 9.63 13.12 -6.18
N PHE A 4 8.52 12.45 -6.45
CA PHE A 4 8.46 10.99 -6.37
C PHE A 4 7.48 10.36 -7.38
N LEU A 5 7.72 9.08 -7.67
CA LEU A 5 6.74 8.21 -8.29
C LEU A 5 6.54 6.99 -7.38
N ALA A 6 5.29 6.64 -7.10
CA ALA A 6 4.90 5.55 -6.22
C ALA A 6 3.88 4.64 -6.89
N VAL A 7 3.95 3.34 -6.60
CA VAL A 7 3.02 2.34 -7.14
C VAL A 7 2.45 1.44 -6.04
N ASP A 8 1.17 1.10 -6.18
CA ASP A 8 0.51 0.04 -5.41
C ASP A 8 -0.10 -0.99 -6.36
N THR A 9 0.41 -2.21 -6.26
CA THR A 9 -0.07 -3.39 -6.99
C THR A 9 -0.44 -4.52 -6.04
N SER A 10 -0.61 -4.21 -4.75
CA SER A 10 -0.79 -5.21 -3.69
C SER A 10 -2.22 -5.73 -3.53
N ASN A 11 -3.20 -5.02 -4.09
CA ASN A 11 -4.62 -5.32 -3.96
C ASN A 11 -5.28 -5.60 -5.32
N GLU A 12 -6.62 -5.60 -5.38
CA GLU A 12 -7.39 -5.81 -6.60
C GLU A 12 -7.37 -4.63 -7.57
N TYR A 13 -6.86 -3.48 -7.13
CA TYR A 13 -6.68 -2.26 -7.92
C TYR A 13 -5.21 -2.00 -8.22
N LEU A 14 -4.95 -1.09 -9.14
CA LEU A 14 -3.63 -0.52 -9.42
C LEU A 14 -3.66 0.97 -9.12
N THR A 15 -2.71 1.45 -8.34
CA THR A 15 -2.49 2.88 -8.14
C THR A 15 -1.08 3.26 -8.58
N VAL A 16 -0.98 4.29 -9.41
CA VAL A 16 0.27 4.98 -9.73
C VAL A 16 0.10 6.43 -9.33
N VAL A 17 1.02 6.96 -8.55
CA VAL A 17 1.03 8.37 -8.11
C VAL A 17 2.37 8.96 -8.42
N ALA A 18 2.39 10.16 -8.98
CA ALA A 18 3.60 10.96 -9.11
C ALA A 18 3.40 12.35 -8.52
N CYS A 19 4.46 12.88 -7.92
CA CYS A 19 4.50 14.25 -7.41
C CYS A 19 5.74 14.96 -7.93
N LYS A 20 5.55 16.12 -8.56
CA LYS A 20 6.64 16.99 -8.99
C LYS A 20 6.32 18.44 -8.63
N ASP A 21 7.25 19.10 -7.95
CA ASP A 21 7.14 20.50 -7.53
C ASP A 21 5.84 20.82 -6.76
N GLY A 22 5.35 19.83 -5.99
CA GLY A 22 4.12 19.93 -5.21
C GLY A 22 2.83 19.62 -5.98
N VAL A 23 2.90 19.40 -7.29
CA VAL A 23 1.77 18.95 -8.11
C VAL A 23 1.69 17.43 -8.05
N VAL A 24 0.52 16.90 -7.71
CA VAL A 24 0.25 15.45 -7.64
C VAL A 24 -0.63 15.04 -8.80
N GLU A 25 -0.22 14.00 -9.50
CA GLU A 25 -0.98 13.34 -10.57
C GLU A 25 -1.07 11.84 -10.29
N SER A 26 -2.15 11.20 -10.73
CA SER A 26 -2.36 9.78 -10.49
C SER A 26 -3.07 9.06 -11.62
N GLU A 27 -2.81 7.77 -11.71
CA GLU A 27 -3.58 6.78 -12.48
C GLU A 27 -4.13 5.75 -11.49
N PHE A 28 -5.45 5.57 -11.46
CA PHE A 28 -6.13 4.59 -10.64
C PHE A 28 -6.96 3.66 -11.52
N ILE A 29 -6.74 2.37 -11.42
CA ILE A 29 -7.41 1.36 -12.23
C ILE A 29 -8.05 0.33 -11.31
N GLU A 30 -9.37 0.38 -11.23
CA GLU A 30 -10.17 -0.62 -10.51
C GLU A 30 -10.10 -1.99 -11.20
N ASN A 31 -10.38 -3.05 -10.44
CA ASN A 31 -10.49 -4.41 -10.96
C ASN A 31 -9.28 -4.85 -11.79
N CYS A 32 -8.08 -4.52 -11.31
CA CYS A 32 -6.81 -4.84 -11.97
C CYS A 32 -6.24 -6.21 -11.57
N SER A 33 -6.94 -6.99 -10.74
CA SER A 33 -6.52 -8.33 -10.32
C SER A 33 -6.08 -9.19 -11.52
N MET A 34 -4.95 -9.92 -11.38
CA MET A 34 -4.33 -10.75 -12.42
C MET A 34 -3.77 -9.97 -13.64
N ARG A 35 -3.94 -8.65 -13.71
CA ARG A 35 -3.53 -7.82 -14.87
C ARG A 35 -2.41 -6.84 -14.55
N HIS A 36 -1.94 -6.77 -13.31
CA HIS A 36 -0.92 -5.80 -12.87
C HIS A 36 0.34 -5.83 -13.75
N SER A 37 0.81 -7.03 -14.16
CA SER A 37 2.03 -7.19 -14.95
C SER A 37 1.96 -6.56 -16.34
N ILE A 38 0.78 -6.54 -16.95
CA ILE A 38 0.56 -5.96 -18.29
C ILE A 38 0.07 -4.50 -18.22
N THR A 39 -0.43 -4.07 -17.06
CA THR A 39 -1.08 -2.77 -16.90
C THR A 39 -0.15 -1.73 -16.28
N LEU A 40 0.72 -2.12 -15.33
CA LEU A 40 1.54 -1.19 -14.55
C LEU A 40 2.40 -0.26 -15.41
N MET A 41 3.16 -0.81 -16.35
CA MET A 41 4.06 0.01 -17.17
C MET A 41 3.29 0.98 -18.07
N ASN A 42 2.14 0.53 -18.61
CA ASN A 42 1.28 1.40 -19.41
C ASN A 42 0.67 2.54 -18.56
N ALA A 43 0.27 2.25 -17.32
CA ALA A 43 -0.25 3.28 -16.41
C ALA A 43 0.81 4.33 -16.06
N ILE A 44 2.06 3.89 -15.82
CA ILE A 44 3.19 4.80 -15.60
C ILE A 44 3.45 5.65 -16.85
N ASP A 45 3.52 5.04 -18.03
CA ASP A 45 3.78 5.74 -19.29
C ASP A 45 2.69 6.76 -19.63
N ASN A 46 1.41 6.40 -19.43
CA ASN A 46 0.27 7.30 -19.61
C ASN A 46 0.38 8.52 -18.68
N LEU A 47 0.69 8.30 -17.39
CA LEU A 47 0.84 9.39 -16.43
C LEU A 47 1.99 10.33 -16.82
N LEU A 48 3.14 9.77 -17.19
CA LEU A 48 4.31 10.55 -17.62
C LEU A 48 4.04 11.32 -18.91
N THR A 49 3.37 10.70 -19.88
CA THR A 49 2.99 11.34 -21.15
C THR A 49 2.01 12.49 -20.90
N LYS A 50 0.96 12.26 -20.09
CA LYS A 50 -0.04 13.28 -19.73
C LYS A 50 0.58 14.50 -19.05
N THR A 51 1.56 14.30 -18.22
CA THR A 51 2.21 15.37 -17.44
C THR A 51 3.39 16.01 -18.13
N GLY A 52 3.97 15.37 -19.13
CA GLY A 52 5.25 15.76 -19.74
C GLY A 52 6.45 15.52 -18.79
N TRP A 53 6.27 14.70 -17.72
CA TRP A 53 7.35 14.38 -16.80
C TRP A 53 8.13 13.16 -17.28
N THR A 54 9.35 13.03 -16.76
CA THR A 54 10.23 11.89 -17.01
C THR A 54 10.63 11.21 -15.71
N LEU A 55 11.05 9.95 -15.75
CA LEU A 55 11.53 9.24 -14.56
C LEU A 55 12.74 9.94 -13.91
N SER A 56 13.54 10.69 -14.67
CA SER A 56 14.69 11.44 -14.15
C SER A 56 14.29 12.62 -13.27
N ASP A 57 13.07 13.14 -13.41
CA ASP A 57 12.54 14.27 -12.62
C ASP A 57 12.30 13.90 -11.14
N PHE A 58 12.18 12.62 -10.82
CA PHE A 58 11.87 12.19 -9.45
C PHE A 58 13.16 12.01 -8.62
N ASP A 59 13.08 12.40 -7.35
CA ASP A 59 14.16 12.26 -6.39
C ASP A 59 14.27 10.83 -5.86
N PHE A 60 13.13 10.11 -5.80
CA PHE A 60 13.05 8.74 -5.33
C PHE A 60 11.83 8.02 -5.91
N PHE A 61 11.81 6.69 -5.74
CA PHE A 61 10.71 5.83 -6.13
C PHE A 61 10.16 5.07 -4.93
N SER A 62 8.86 4.71 -4.97
CA SER A 62 8.20 4.00 -3.90
C SER A 62 7.33 2.86 -4.42
N ALA A 63 7.27 1.78 -3.67
CA ALA A 63 6.34 0.68 -3.92
C ALA A 63 5.68 0.23 -2.64
N VAL A 64 4.40 -0.17 -2.74
CA VAL A 64 3.74 -0.90 -1.67
C VAL A 64 4.32 -2.32 -1.62
N VAL A 65 4.92 -2.64 -0.47
CA VAL A 65 5.64 -3.91 -0.25
C VAL A 65 4.78 -4.99 0.41
N GLY A 66 3.51 -4.72 0.66
CA GLY A 66 2.54 -5.64 1.29
C GLY A 66 1.94 -5.02 2.56
N ALA A 67 1.02 -5.70 3.19
CA ALA A 67 0.42 -7.01 2.91
C ALA A 67 -0.48 -7.01 1.66
N GLY A 68 -0.80 -8.20 1.12
CA GLY A 68 -1.71 -8.32 -0.04
C GLY A 68 -1.31 -9.46 -0.99
N SER A 69 -1.66 -9.28 -2.25
CA SER A 69 -1.39 -10.23 -3.32
C SER A 69 0.11 -10.53 -3.47
N PHE A 70 0.50 -11.77 -3.28
CA PHE A 70 1.88 -12.23 -3.38
C PHE A 70 2.53 -11.91 -4.74
N THR A 71 1.79 -12.11 -5.83
CA THR A 71 2.24 -11.79 -7.20
C THR A 71 2.23 -10.29 -7.42
N GLY A 72 1.17 -9.60 -7.03
CA GLY A 72 1.05 -8.15 -7.20
C GLY A 72 2.19 -7.39 -6.52
N ILE A 73 2.46 -7.66 -5.25
CA ILE A 73 3.57 -7.05 -4.50
C ILE A 73 4.90 -7.16 -5.25
N ARG A 74 5.22 -8.36 -5.78
CA ARG A 74 6.47 -8.59 -6.52
C ARG A 74 6.55 -7.81 -7.82
N ILE A 75 5.43 -7.60 -8.51
CA ILE A 75 5.38 -6.81 -9.75
C ILE A 75 5.77 -5.36 -9.46
N GLY A 76 5.14 -4.72 -8.48
CA GLY A 76 5.47 -3.34 -8.10
C GLY A 76 6.90 -3.19 -7.61
N ILE A 77 7.34 -4.05 -6.68
CA ILE A 77 8.72 -4.05 -6.17
C ILE A 77 9.72 -4.18 -7.30
N SER A 78 9.52 -5.12 -8.25
CA SER A 78 10.48 -5.36 -9.34
C SER A 78 10.56 -4.16 -10.28
N ALA A 79 9.45 -3.55 -10.64
CA ALA A 79 9.42 -2.36 -11.49
C ALA A 79 10.17 -1.18 -10.83
N ILE A 80 9.86 -0.91 -9.56
CA ILE A 80 10.48 0.20 -8.83
C ILE A 80 11.97 -0.06 -8.56
N LYS A 81 12.38 -1.28 -8.22
CA LYS A 81 13.82 -1.63 -8.13
C LYS A 81 14.55 -1.39 -9.45
N GLY A 82 13.92 -1.71 -10.58
CA GLY A 82 14.46 -1.43 -11.91
C GLY A 82 14.72 0.06 -12.13
N PHE A 83 13.77 0.93 -11.76
CA PHE A 83 13.95 2.39 -11.88
C PHE A 83 15.03 2.92 -10.92
N CYS A 84 15.03 2.46 -9.67
CA CYS A 84 16.04 2.84 -8.69
C CYS A 84 17.46 2.49 -9.18
N LEU A 85 17.63 1.28 -9.72
CA LEU A 85 18.93 0.82 -10.23
C LEU A 85 19.36 1.61 -11.47
N ALA A 86 18.45 1.79 -12.44
CA ALA A 86 18.77 2.46 -13.70
C ALA A 86 19.13 3.95 -13.51
N LEU A 87 18.50 4.61 -12.52
CA LEU A 87 18.65 6.05 -12.31
C LEU A 87 19.48 6.40 -11.06
N ASN A 88 19.99 5.39 -10.35
CA ASN A 88 20.70 5.56 -9.08
C ASN A 88 19.91 6.42 -8.07
N LYS A 89 18.65 6.10 -7.89
CA LYS A 89 17.74 6.80 -6.96
C LYS A 89 17.36 5.91 -5.78
N PRO A 90 17.13 6.49 -4.59
CA PRO A 90 16.71 5.73 -3.42
C PRO A 90 15.28 5.19 -3.58
N ALA A 91 14.98 4.13 -2.82
CA ALA A 91 13.65 3.55 -2.70
C ALA A 91 13.02 3.86 -1.35
N LEU A 92 11.68 3.98 -1.33
CA LEU A 92 10.89 4.12 -0.12
C LEU A 92 9.87 2.97 -0.05
N PRO A 93 10.02 2.00 0.88
CA PRO A 93 9.01 0.97 1.11
C PRO A 93 7.79 1.56 1.83
N ILE A 94 6.58 1.23 1.37
CA ILE A 94 5.30 1.58 1.97
C ILE A 94 4.54 0.28 2.21
N THR A 95 3.86 0.11 3.33
CA THR A 95 2.96 -1.02 3.53
C THR A 95 1.54 -0.70 3.10
N SER A 96 0.73 -1.71 2.76
CA SER A 96 -0.71 -1.53 2.50
C SER A 96 -1.43 -0.98 3.72
N PHE A 97 -0.89 -1.25 4.91
CA PHE A 97 -1.39 -0.70 6.16
C PHE A 97 -1.12 0.80 6.28
N ASP A 98 0.07 1.26 5.86
CA ASP A 98 0.38 2.69 5.82
C ASP A 98 -0.58 3.42 4.88
N VAL A 99 -0.89 2.86 3.70
CA VAL A 99 -1.86 3.45 2.76
C VAL A 99 -3.21 3.68 3.43
N SER A 100 -3.70 2.73 4.21
CA SER A 100 -4.97 2.88 4.95
C SER A 100 -4.82 3.82 6.15
N ALA A 101 -3.75 3.70 6.94
CA ALA A 101 -3.55 4.49 8.16
C ALA A 101 -3.36 5.98 7.88
N TYR A 102 -2.63 6.33 6.82
CA TYR A 102 -2.35 7.72 6.44
C TYR A 102 -3.45 8.38 5.61
N ASN A 103 -4.56 7.67 5.32
CA ASN A 103 -5.69 8.23 4.59
C ASN A 103 -6.32 9.40 5.34
N SER A 104 -6.45 9.28 6.65
CA SER A 104 -7.01 10.31 7.54
C SER A 104 -6.09 10.52 8.75
N VAL A 105 -5.02 11.29 8.55
CA VAL A 105 -4.02 11.59 9.61
C VAL A 105 -4.60 12.43 10.76
N ARG A 106 -5.76 13.08 10.53
CA ARG A 106 -6.35 14.04 11.50
C ARG A 106 -7.29 13.39 12.52
N GLU A 107 -7.73 12.18 12.32
CA GLU A 107 -8.61 11.50 13.25
C GLU A 107 -7.81 10.86 14.38
N ARG A 108 -8.13 11.27 15.61
CA ARG A 108 -7.57 10.68 16.83
C ARG A 108 -8.25 9.35 17.11
N GLY A 109 -7.49 8.38 17.55
CA GLY A 109 -7.96 7.07 17.96
C GLY A 109 -7.20 5.93 17.32
N LYS A 110 -7.35 4.74 17.88
CA LYS A 110 -6.71 3.54 17.37
C LYS A 110 -7.43 3.04 16.13
N LYS A 111 -6.71 2.93 15.02
CA LYS A 111 -7.19 2.36 13.76
C LYS A 111 -6.60 0.96 13.58
N LEU A 112 -7.41 0.01 13.13
CA LEU A 112 -6.97 -1.30 12.68
C LEU A 112 -7.12 -1.34 11.16
N CYS A 113 -5.99 -1.30 10.45
CA CYS A 113 -5.93 -1.39 9.00
C CYS A 113 -6.05 -2.85 8.59
N LEU A 114 -6.99 -3.15 7.69
CA LEU A 114 -7.32 -4.49 7.26
C LEU A 114 -6.98 -4.70 5.78
N VAL A 115 -6.41 -5.87 5.47
CA VAL A 115 -6.25 -6.38 4.10
C VAL A 115 -6.80 -7.80 4.07
N ASP A 116 -7.62 -8.14 3.07
CA ASP A 116 -8.18 -9.47 2.92
C ASP A 116 -7.07 -10.53 2.76
N ALA A 117 -7.11 -11.55 3.60
CA ALA A 117 -6.21 -12.70 3.54
C ALA A 117 -6.91 -13.98 3.07
N LEU A 118 -8.16 -13.83 2.60
CA LEU A 118 -9.07 -14.90 2.18
C LEU A 118 -9.49 -15.84 3.35
N HIS A 119 -10.52 -16.64 3.13
CA HIS A 119 -10.99 -17.64 4.10
C HIS A 119 -11.33 -17.07 5.49
N ASP A 120 -12.10 -15.97 5.53
CA ASP A 120 -12.53 -15.31 6.76
C ASP A 120 -11.38 -14.90 7.69
N ALA A 121 -10.25 -14.52 7.08
CA ALA A 121 -9.07 -14.04 7.78
C ALA A 121 -8.52 -12.76 7.15
N TYR A 122 -7.78 -12.00 7.93
CA TYR A 122 -7.27 -10.68 7.57
C TYR A 122 -5.81 -10.54 7.96
N TYR A 123 -5.04 -9.86 7.12
CA TYR A 123 -3.82 -9.23 7.56
C TYR A 123 -4.17 -7.91 8.20
N VAL A 124 -3.66 -7.64 9.39
CA VAL A 124 -3.99 -6.45 10.16
C VAL A 124 -2.73 -5.75 10.67
N CYS A 125 -2.84 -4.43 10.87
CA CYS A 125 -1.87 -3.64 11.61
C CYS A 125 -2.61 -2.49 12.29
N GLY A 126 -2.33 -2.23 13.56
CA GLY A 126 -3.00 -1.18 14.33
C GLY A 126 -2.13 0.06 14.47
N TYR A 127 -2.74 1.22 14.30
CA TYR A 127 -2.09 2.53 14.42
C TYR A 127 -2.82 3.41 15.44
N ASP A 128 -2.03 4.25 16.13
CA ASP A 128 -2.52 5.42 16.86
C ASP A 128 -1.80 6.64 16.27
N GLY A 129 -2.52 7.43 15.50
CA GLY A 129 -1.91 8.39 14.60
C GLY A 129 -0.98 7.70 13.60
N GLU A 130 0.31 8.03 13.65
CA GLU A 130 1.35 7.44 12.78
C GLU A 130 2.19 6.36 13.51
N THR A 131 1.83 6.01 14.74
CA THR A 131 2.56 5.02 15.55
C THR A 131 1.90 3.67 15.46
N ILE A 132 2.67 2.62 15.14
CA ILE A 132 2.18 1.24 15.18
C ILE A 132 2.01 0.83 16.64
N VAL A 133 0.77 0.50 17.02
CA VAL A 133 0.39 0.03 18.37
C VAL A 133 -0.06 -1.43 18.38
N TYR A 134 -0.30 -2.02 17.20
CA TYR A 134 -0.54 -3.44 17.00
C TYR A 134 0.28 -3.89 15.77
N PRO A 135 1.24 -4.80 15.91
CA PRO A 135 2.14 -5.18 14.82
C PRO A 135 1.39 -5.91 13.69
N PRO A 136 1.98 -5.98 12.47
CA PRO A 136 1.42 -6.77 11.39
C PRO A 136 1.18 -8.22 11.79
N GLU A 137 -0.06 -8.70 11.69
CA GLU A 137 -0.47 -10.05 12.07
C GLU A 137 -1.54 -10.62 11.12
N TYR A 138 -1.59 -11.95 11.02
CA TYR A 138 -2.66 -12.69 10.35
C TYR A 138 -3.63 -13.20 11.39
N ILE A 139 -4.88 -12.72 11.37
CA ILE A 139 -5.89 -13.05 12.36
C ILE A 139 -7.22 -13.42 11.70
N THR A 140 -8.07 -14.13 12.45
CA THR A 140 -9.42 -14.48 12.01
C THR A 140 -10.38 -13.31 12.15
N GLU A 141 -11.51 -13.37 11.43
CA GLU A 141 -12.58 -12.38 11.54
C GLU A 141 -13.05 -12.18 12.99
N THR A 142 -13.19 -13.26 13.76
CA THR A 142 -13.60 -13.17 15.17
C THR A 142 -12.62 -12.33 16.00
N GLN A 143 -11.31 -12.48 15.76
CA GLN A 143 -10.29 -11.68 16.44
C GLN A 143 -10.34 -10.21 16.01
N VAL A 144 -10.64 -9.92 14.73
CA VAL A 144 -10.87 -8.54 14.26
C VAL A 144 -12.03 -7.89 15.02
N LEU A 145 -13.15 -8.61 15.15
CA LEU A 145 -14.32 -8.10 15.90
C LEU A 145 -14.00 -7.85 17.38
N THR A 146 -13.22 -8.74 18.00
CA THR A 146 -12.75 -8.54 19.38
C THR A 146 -11.89 -7.27 19.51
N LEU A 147 -10.97 -7.02 18.57
CA LEU A 147 -10.18 -5.77 18.56
C LEU A 147 -11.04 -4.53 18.37
N LYS A 148 -12.10 -4.61 17.55
CA LYS A 148 -13.08 -3.52 17.42
C LYS A 148 -13.77 -3.22 18.76
N GLU A 149 -14.21 -4.25 19.50
CA GLU A 149 -14.78 -4.09 20.84
C GLU A 149 -13.80 -3.48 21.86
N GLN A 150 -12.49 -3.65 21.63
CA GLN A 150 -11.41 -3.02 22.42
C GLN A 150 -11.12 -1.57 22.00
N GLY A 151 -11.93 -0.99 21.10
CA GLY A 151 -11.88 0.41 20.72
C GLY A 151 -11.06 0.73 19.47
N TYR A 152 -10.75 -0.26 18.64
CA TYR A 152 -10.17 0.00 17.31
C TYR A 152 -11.28 0.36 16.30
N SER A 153 -11.09 1.44 15.54
CA SER A 153 -11.85 1.71 14.32
C SER A 153 -11.26 0.91 13.16
N LEU A 154 -12.09 0.20 12.41
CA LEU A 154 -11.64 -0.63 11.29
C LEU A 154 -11.56 0.21 10.01
N CYS A 155 -10.49 0.06 9.24
CA CYS A 155 -10.35 0.76 7.96
C CYS A 155 -9.65 -0.12 6.90
N SER A 156 -9.97 0.12 5.61
CA SER A 156 -9.38 -0.60 4.47
C SER A 156 -9.49 0.19 3.18
N CYS A 157 -8.51 0.06 2.29
CA CYS A 157 -8.59 0.55 0.91
C CYS A 157 -9.39 -0.37 -0.01
N SER A 158 -9.63 -1.63 0.38
CA SER A 158 -10.40 -2.62 -0.37
C SER A 158 -11.78 -2.86 0.24
N ALA A 159 -12.75 -3.29 -0.57
CA ALA A 159 -14.00 -3.82 -0.06
C ALA A 159 -13.73 -5.16 0.64
N LEU A 160 -14.24 -5.33 1.86
CA LEU A 160 -13.98 -6.51 2.67
C LEU A 160 -15.29 -7.23 3.01
N PRO A 161 -15.30 -8.58 3.04
CA PRO A 161 -16.49 -9.35 3.45
C PRO A 161 -17.03 -8.98 4.84
N ILE A 162 -16.14 -8.67 5.78
CA ILE A 162 -16.52 -8.26 7.14
C ILE A 162 -17.38 -6.98 7.18
N SER A 163 -17.35 -6.16 6.10
CA SER A 163 -18.17 -4.95 6.02
C SER A 163 -19.68 -5.22 6.03
N GLU A 164 -20.11 -6.45 5.72
CA GLU A 164 -21.48 -6.89 5.86
C GLU A 164 -21.92 -7.07 7.33
N LYS A 165 -20.97 -7.27 8.24
CA LYS A 165 -21.17 -7.58 9.65
C LYS A 165 -20.87 -6.40 10.56
N THR A 166 -20.01 -5.49 10.13
CA THR A 166 -19.56 -4.37 10.95
C THR A 166 -19.10 -3.21 10.09
N GLU A 167 -19.11 -2.00 10.65
CA GLU A 167 -18.62 -0.81 9.98
C GLU A 167 -17.10 -0.89 9.77
N VAL A 168 -16.68 -0.68 8.52
CA VAL A 168 -15.30 -0.54 8.09
C VAL A 168 -15.19 0.73 7.26
N GLU A 169 -14.36 1.67 7.69
CA GLU A 169 -14.08 2.90 6.95
C GLU A 169 -13.41 2.57 5.62
N ARG A 170 -14.00 3.04 4.52
CA ARG A 170 -13.41 2.90 3.20
C ARG A 170 -12.42 4.03 2.94
N CYS A 171 -11.16 3.67 2.82
CA CYS A 171 -10.06 4.58 2.53
C CYS A 171 -9.89 4.81 1.03
N ASP A 172 -9.44 6.00 0.64
CA ASP A 172 -9.04 6.31 -0.73
C ASP A 172 -7.59 5.84 -0.96
N PRO A 173 -7.33 4.86 -1.83
CA PRO A 173 -6.00 4.33 -2.05
C PRO A 173 -5.03 5.34 -2.67
N VAL A 174 -5.51 6.28 -3.48
CA VAL A 174 -4.67 7.34 -4.08
C VAL A 174 -4.21 8.31 -3.00
N GLN A 175 -5.17 8.88 -2.25
CA GLN A 175 -4.86 9.84 -1.20
C GLN A 175 -4.01 9.23 -0.10
N GLY A 176 -4.32 7.99 0.31
CA GLY A 176 -3.55 7.26 1.31
C GLY A 176 -2.10 7.03 0.88
N LEU A 177 -1.88 6.61 -0.38
CA LEU A 177 -0.54 6.41 -0.91
C LEU A 177 0.26 7.72 -0.95
N VAL A 178 -0.35 8.83 -1.41
CA VAL A 178 0.29 10.16 -1.42
C VAL A 178 0.71 10.56 -0.01
N ASN A 179 -0.21 10.50 0.95
CA ASN A 179 0.04 10.91 2.33
C ASN A 179 1.13 10.06 3.01
N ALA A 180 1.07 8.73 2.83
CA ALA A 180 2.06 7.81 3.39
C ALA A 180 3.46 8.09 2.82
N VAL A 181 3.57 8.21 1.48
CA VAL A 181 4.86 8.51 0.82
C VAL A 181 5.43 9.83 1.31
N GLN A 182 4.63 10.90 1.37
CA GLN A 182 5.08 12.22 1.82
C GLN A 182 5.53 12.20 3.28
N SER A 183 4.74 11.61 4.18
CA SER A 183 5.08 11.56 5.61
C SER A 183 6.33 10.70 5.85
N LEU A 184 6.43 9.52 5.27
CA LEU A 184 7.56 8.62 5.48
C LEU A 184 8.84 9.12 4.81
N ALA A 185 8.74 9.80 3.65
CA ALA A 185 9.88 10.47 3.02
C ALA A 185 10.42 11.64 3.86
N CYS A 186 9.55 12.42 4.51
CA CYS A 186 9.95 13.46 5.45
C CYS A 186 10.68 12.89 6.68
N LYS A 187 10.38 11.66 7.08
CA LYS A 187 11.05 10.94 8.18
C LYS A 187 12.28 10.15 7.71
N GLU A 188 12.67 10.30 6.45
CA GLU A 188 13.83 9.63 5.84
C GLU A 188 13.78 8.09 5.96
N LYS A 189 12.58 7.49 5.86
CA LYS A 189 12.36 6.04 5.94
C LYS A 189 12.75 5.27 4.67
N PHE A 190 13.73 5.78 3.92
CA PHE A 190 14.27 5.13 2.74
C PHE A 190 14.95 3.79 3.09
N GLY A 191 14.85 2.82 2.20
CA GLY A 191 15.41 1.50 2.44
C GLY A 191 15.15 0.52 1.29
N GLU A 192 15.51 -0.73 1.53
CA GLU A 192 15.28 -1.79 0.55
C GLU A 192 13.79 -2.13 0.42
N LEU A 193 13.34 -2.35 -0.81
CA LEU A 193 12.01 -2.86 -1.10
C LEU A 193 11.97 -4.37 -0.85
N THR A 194 11.72 -4.76 0.39
CA THR A 194 11.56 -6.16 0.78
C THR A 194 10.09 -6.47 0.99
N ALA A 195 9.57 -7.51 0.33
CA ALA A 195 8.16 -7.88 0.44
C ALA A 195 7.79 -8.24 1.89
N LEU A 196 6.71 -7.65 2.39
CA LEU A 196 6.13 -7.94 3.70
C LEU A 196 5.16 -9.11 3.57
N TYR A 197 5.62 -10.30 3.91
CA TYR A 197 4.77 -11.49 4.01
C TYR A 197 4.40 -11.73 5.46
N VAL A 198 3.19 -11.30 5.86
CA VAL A 198 2.66 -11.50 7.22
C VAL A 198 2.41 -12.98 7.50
N ARG A 199 2.08 -13.76 6.46
CA ARG A 199 1.95 -15.22 6.51
C ARG A 199 2.86 -15.84 5.46
N LYS A 200 3.48 -17.00 5.76
CA LYS A 200 4.20 -17.80 4.76
C LYS A 200 3.28 -18.20 3.62
N SER A 201 3.82 -18.28 2.42
CA SER A 201 3.05 -18.73 1.26
C SER A 201 2.50 -20.15 1.46
N SER A 202 1.40 -20.49 0.78
CA SER A 202 0.84 -21.86 0.85
C SER A 202 1.86 -22.92 0.41
N ALA A 203 2.77 -22.59 -0.52
CA ALA A 203 3.85 -23.45 -0.93
C ALA A 203 4.86 -23.72 0.19
N GLU A 204 5.20 -22.71 0.99
CA GLU A 204 6.11 -22.84 2.15
C GLU A 204 5.47 -23.57 3.35
N LEU A 205 4.14 -23.51 3.47
CA LEU A 205 3.39 -24.24 4.51
C LEU A 205 3.24 -25.73 4.18
N ASN A 206 3.28 -26.09 2.89
CA ASN A 206 3.15 -27.49 2.42
C ASN A 206 4.50 -28.22 2.29
N LEU A 207 5.63 -27.57 2.60
CA LEU A 207 6.97 -28.17 2.64
C LEU A 207 7.29 -28.79 4.01
N LYS A 208 6.36 -29.63 4.55
CA LYS A 208 6.61 -30.48 5.72
C LYS A 208 6.63 -31.94 5.32
#